data_7f56f4a47c836e0b8204465965a26e9c
#
_entry.id   7f56f4a47c836e0b8204465965a26e9c
#
_cell.length_a   1.000
_cell.length_b   1.000
_cell.length_c   1.000
_cell.angle_alpha   90.00
_cell.angle_beta   90.00
_cell.angle_gamma   90.00
#
_symmetry.space_group_name_H-M   'P 1'
#
loop_
_entity.id
_entity.type
_entity.pdbx_description
1 polymer ?
#
loop_
_entity_poly.entity_id
_entity_poly.type
_entity_poly.pdbx_seq_one_letter_code
_entity_poly.pdbx_strand_id
1 'polypeptide(L)'
;MKLFITPGSPYARMARIVVFEKGLESQVEVIVAQTRIADSPYYTINPSGRVPYLVRDDGVGLEESAVICAWLDRCCGEPAFDLPTGDVAWEARRLEAVARSLVDGLSVWGREILRPGDERSPGVITHETERANRIADVWETEIDHPWMRGPLNLAQITLGCALGLEARNPGLHWRAGRPKLSDWYDRIAARPSFARTAPPAGH
;
A
#
# COMPACT_ATOMS: atom_id res chain seq x y z
N MET A 1 -1.20 -2.90 20.96
CA MET A 1 -0.50 -3.41 19.76
C MET A 1 0.57 -2.41 19.30
N LYS A 2 1.61 -2.86 18.56
CA LYS A 2 2.66 -1.97 18.02
C LYS A 2 2.80 -2.20 16.52
N LEU A 3 2.62 -1.15 15.72
CA LEU A 3 2.75 -1.20 14.26
C LEU A 3 4.03 -0.49 13.82
N PHE A 4 5.01 -1.26 13.39
CA PHE A 4 6.27 -0.75 12.86
C PHE A 4 6.14 -0.38 11.39
N ILE A 5 6.55 0.84 11.04
CA ILE A 5 6.40 1.42 9.71
C ILE A 5 7.66 2.16 9.26
N THR A 6 7.74 2.47 7.96
CA THR A 6 8.48 3.64 7.48
C THR A 6 7.49 4.60 6.80
N PRO A 7 7.63 5.93 6.95
CA PRO A 7 6.64 6.90 6.45
C PRO A 7 6.36 6.80 4.95
N GLY A 8 7.36 6.41 4.18
CA GLY A 8 7.25 6.29 2.71
C GLY A 8 6.82 4.92 2.20
N SER A 9 6.58 3.93 3.06
CA SER A 9 6.17 2.59 2.62
C SER A 9 4.70 2.54 2.21
N PRO A 10 4.36 2.18 0.97
CA PRO A 10 2.96 2.01 0.55
C PRO A 10 2.29 0.85 1.29
N TYR A 11 3.03 -0.21 1.61
CA TYR A 11 2.53 -1.35 2.36
C TYR A 11 2.18 -0.99 3.81
N ALA A 12 3.04 -0.19 4.47
CA ALA A 12 2.75 0.32 5.81
C ALA A 12 1.59 1.33 5.80
N ARG A 13 1.44 2.09 4.71
CA ARG A 13 0.30 2.99 4.52
C ARG A 13 -1.03 2.25 4.51
N MET A 14 -1.11 1.07 3.84
CA MET A 14 -2.31 0.23 3.86
C MET A 14 -2.75 -0.10 5.30
N ALA A 15 -1.84 -0.60 6.12
CA ALA A 15 -2.13 -0.93 7.51
C ALA A 15 -2.55 0.31 8.33
N ARG A 16 -1.90 1.45 8.12
CA ARG A 16 -2.27 2.72 8.78
C ARG A 16 -3.67 3.19 8.37
N ILE A 17 -4.05 3.05 7.10
CA ILE A 17 -5.41 3.36 6.64
C ILE A 17 -6.42 2.49 7.37
N VAL A 18 -6.19 1.18 7.46
CA VAL A 18 -7.08 0.26 8.19
C VAL A 18 -7.19 0.64 9.66
N VAL A 19 -6.09 1.00 10.32
CA VAL A 19 -6.10 1.50 11.71
C VAL A 19 -7.04 2.72 11.85
N PHE A 20 -6.96 3.70 10.96
CA PHE A 20 -7.83 4.87 10.98
C PHE A 20 -9.30 4.56 10.66
N GLU A 21 -9.56 3.78 9.62
CA GLU A 21 -10.93 3.45 9.20
C GLU A 21 -11.65 2.57 10.22
N LYS A 22 -10.92 1.82 11.05
CA LYS A 22 -11.46 0.99 12.14
C LYS A 22 -11.48 1.71 13.50
N GLY A 23 -10.98 2.95 13.60
CA GLY A 23 -10.91 3.69 14.87
C GLY A 23 -9.97 3.07 15.90
N LEU A 24 -8.87 2.46 15.45
CA LEU A 24 -7.92 1.73 16.29
C LEU A 24 -6.74 2.59 16.78
N GLU A 25 -6.74 3.92 16.55
CA GLU A 25 -5.60 4.79 16.85
C GLU A 25 -5.20 4.79 18.33
N SER A 26 -6.15 4.57 19.22
CA SER A 26 -5.88 4.47 20.67
C SER A 26 -5.32 3.09 21.09
N GLN A 27 -5.44 2.07 20.23
CA GLN A 27 -5.05 0.69 20.52
C GLN A 27 -3.75 0.28 19.81
N VAL A 28 -3.37 1.03 18.77
CA VAL A 28 -2.21 0.74 17.93
C VAL A 28 -1.20 1.87 17.99
N GLU A 29 -0.09 1.63 18.71
CA GLU A 29 1.06 2.51 18.72
C GLU A 29 1.82 2.38 17.39
N VAL A 30 1.95 3.47 16.64
CA VAL A 30 2.70 3.51 15.38
C VAL A 30 4.15 3.91 15.65
N ILE A 31 5.09 3.03 15.30
CA ILE A 31 6.53 3.20 15.57
C ILE A 31 7.29 3.25 14.25
N VAL A 32 8.13 4.27 14.08
CA VAL A 32 9.01 4.36 12.91
C VAL A 32 10.21 3.43 13.08
N ALA A 33 10.29 2.42 12.21
CA ALA A 33 11.36 1.44 12.22
C ALA A 33 12.60 1.96 11.47
N GLN A 34 13.77 1.69 12.03
CA GLN A 34 15.06 1.93 11.36
C GLN A 34 15.40 0.75 10.46
N THR A 35 14.96 0.81 9.21
CA THR A 35 15.22 -0.24 8.22
C THR A 35 16.45 0.10 7.38
N ARG A 36 17.15 -0.94 6.85
CA ARG A 36 18.32 -0.79 5.96
C ARG A 36 19.50 -0.06 6.60
N ILE A 37 19.64 -0.17 7.89
CA ILE A 37 20.78 0.32 8.67
C ILE A 37 21.46 -0.90 9.28
N ALA A 38 22.78 -1.01 9.15
CA ALA A 38 23.52 -2.09 9.78
C ALA A 38 23.26 -2.10 11.29
N ASP A 39 23.11 -3.29 11.86
CA ASP A 39 22.91 -3.51 13.28
C ASP A 39 21.68 -2.81 13.89
N SER A 40 20.65 -2.55 13.08
CA SER A 40 19.43 -1.94 13.57
C SER A 40 18.76 -2.78 14.67
N PRO A 41 18.39 -2.17 15.81
CA PRO A 41 17.62 -2.87 16.85
C PRO A 41 16.29 -3.44 16.34
N TYR A 42 15.75 -2.90 15.27
CA TYR A 42 14.53 -3.41 14.67
C TYR A 42 14.64 -4.85 14.19
N TYR A 43 15.84 -5.30 13.80
CA TYR A 43 16.04 -6.69 13.33
C TYR A 43 15.93 -7.75 14.42
N THR A 44 16.00 -7.36 15.70
CA THR A 44 15.67 -8.26 16.81
C THR A 44 14.16 -8.44 16.99
N ILE A 45 13.36 -7.48 16.50
CA ILE A 45 11.89 -7.50 16.54
C ILE A 45 11.35 -8.20 15.29
N ASN A 46 11.84 -7.81 14.12
CA ASN A 46 11.51 -8.43 12.84
C ASN A 46 12.79 -8.76 12.05
N PRO A 47 13.22 -10.03 12.04
CA PRO A 47 14.44 -10.44 11.32
C PRO A 47 14.41 -10.22 9.81
N SER A 48 13.20 -10.14 9.18
CA SER A 48 13.09 -9.81 7.75
C SER A 48 13.46 -8.35 7.46
N GLY A 49 13.40 -7.48 8.48
CA GLY A 49 13.65 -6.05 8.35
C GLY A 49 12.62 -5.29 7.51
N ARG A 50 11.51 -5.93 7.13
CA ARG A 50 10.43 -5.31 6.32
C ARG A 50 9.43 -4.57 7.18
N VAL A 51 8.70 -3.65 6.55
CA VAL A 51 7.55 -2.96 7.13
C VAL A 51 6.37 -3.00 6.14
N PRO A 52 5.10 -3.05 6.63
CA PRO A 52 4.69 -3.03 8.04
C PRO A 52 5.02 -4.34 8.77
N TYR A 53 5.16 -4.22 10.08
CA TYR A 53 5.21 -5.36 11.00
C TYR A 53 4.35 -5.03 12.21
N LEU A 54 3.43 -5.90 12.59
CA LEU A 54 2.52 -5.69 13.71
C LEU A 54 2.86 -6.66 14.84
N VAL A 55 3.18 -6.13 16.02
CA VAL A 55 3.28 -6.92 17.25
C VAL A 55 1.96 -6.80 18.00
N ARG A 56 1.28 -7.91 18.20
CA ARG A 56 0.02 -8.02 18.92
C ARG A 56 0.24 -7.90 20.43
N ASP A 57 -0.84 -7.75 21.19
CA ASP A 57 -0.76 -7.62 22.66
C ASP A 57 -0.29 -8.91 23.35
N ASP A 58 -0.44 -10.06 22.71
CA ASP A 58 0.11 -11.36 23.16
C ASP A 58 1.59 -11.56 22.77
N GLY A 59 2.22 -10.56 22.16
CA GLY A 59 3.61 -10.61 21.74
C GLY A 59 3.87 -11.27 20.39
N VAL A 60 2.86 -11.85 19.74
CA VAL A 60 3.00 -12.47 18.41
C VAL A 60 3.14 -11.40 17.32
N GLY A 61 4.19 -11.54 16.50
CA GLY A 61 4.43 -10.67 15.35
C GLY A 61 3.71 -11.15 14.10
N LEU A 62 3.13 -10.22 13.34
CA LEU A 62 2.55 -10.46 12.03
C LEU A 62 3.34 -9.70 10.97
N GLU A 63 3.63 -10.39 9.89
CA GLU A 63 4.27 -9.86 8.70
C GLU A 63 3.32 -9.96 7.50
N GLU A 64 3.63 -9.26 6.41
CA GLU A 64 2.84 -9.11 5.19
C GLU A 64 1.62 -8.18 5.36
N SER A 65 1.61 -7.11 4.57
CA SER A 65 0.58 -6.07 4.68
C SER A 65 -0.85 -6.58 4.52
N ALA A 66 -1.08 -7.57 3.67
CA ALA A 66 -2.40 -8.16 3.49
C ALA A 66 -2.87 -8.89 4.75
N VAL A 67 -1.98 -9.67 5.37
CA VAL A 67 -2.25 -10.40 6.63
C VAL A 67 -2.52 -9.40 7.76
N ILE A 68 -1.68 -8.37 7.88
CA ILE A 68 -1.83 -7.34 8.92
C ILE A 68 -3.16 -6.59 8.73
N CYS A 69 -3.50 -6.17 7.51
CA CYS A 69 -4.77 -5.50 7.23
C CYS A 69 -5.98 -6.38 7.55
N ALA A 70 -5.96 -7.64 7.13
CA ALA A 70 -7.04 -8.59 7.41
C ALA A 70 -7.19 -8.85 8.92
N TRP A 71 -6.09 -8.91 9.65
CA TRP A 71 -6.11 -9.09 11.10
C TRP A 71 -6.66 -7.84 11.81
N LEU A 72 -6.17 -6.64 11.47
CA LEU A 72 -6.66 -5.36 12.02
C LEU A 72 -8.14 -5.14 11.72
N ASP A 73 -8.62 -5.56 10.56
CA ASP A 73 -10.03 -5.47 10.20
C ASP A 73 -10.93 -6.34 11.08
N ARG A 74 -10.40 -7.46 11.60
CA ARG A 74 -11.16 -8.46 12.38
C ARG A 74 -10.96 -8.38 13.88
N CYS A 75 -9.86 -7.81 14.35
CA CYS A 75 -9.52 -7.83 15.78
C CYS A 75 -10.50 -7.05 16.66
N CYS A 76 -11.22 -6.09 16.09
CA CYS A 76 -12.16 -5.24 16.80
C CYS A 76 -13.41 -4.97 15.96
N GLY A 77 -14.43 -5.77 16.18
CA GLY A 77 -15.75 -5.65 15.51
C GLY A 77 -15.83 -6.43 14.19
N GLU A 78 -16.92 -6.21 13.47
CA GLU A 78 -17.17 -6.90 12.20
C GLU A 78 -16.19 -6.48 11.11
N PRO A 79 -15.71 -7.42 10.28
CA PRO A 79 -14.86 -7.10 9.14
C PRO A 79 -15.57 -6.15 8.17
N ALA A 80 -14.89 -5.07 7.77
CA ALA A 80 -15.43 -4.06 6.88
C ALA A 80 -14.72 -4.01 5.52
N PHE A 81 -13.44 -4.39 5.48
CA PHE A 81 -12.58 -4.26 4.31
C PHE A 81 -12.19 -5.59 3.69
N ASP A 82 -12.50 -6.69 4.38
CA ASP A 82 -12.16 -8.03 3.92
C ASP A 82 -12.90 -8.37 2.62
N LEU A 83 -12.22 -9.15 1.80
CA LEU A 83 -12.82 -9.63 0.56
C LEU A 83 -13.77 -10.78 0.88
N PRO A 84 -14.91 -10.86 0.18
CA PRO A 84 -15.88 -11.93 0.44
C PRO A 84 -15.28 -13.31 0.24
N THR A 85 -15.93 -14.32 0.77
CA THR A 85 -15.63 -15.74 0.54
C THR A 85 -16.57 -16.35 -0.50
N GLY A 86 -16.19 -17.47 -1.10
CA GLY A 86 -16.96 -18.13 -2.16
C GLY A 86 -16.64 -17.62 -3.56
N ASP A 87 -17.46 -17.98 -4.55
CA ASP A 87 -17.13 -17.73 -5.97
C ASP A 87 -17.08 -16.24 -6.33
N VAL A 88 -17.88 -15.39 -5.70
CA VAL A 88 -17.83 -13.92 -5.86
C VAL A 88 -16.52 -13.32 -5.34
N ALA A 89 -15.79 -14.02 -4.48
CA ALA A 89 -14.54 -13.55 -3.90
C ALA A 89 -13.41 -13.46 -4.93
N TRP A 90 -13.42 -14.32 -5.95
CA TRP A 90 -12.31 -14.39 -6.90
C TRP A 90 -12.12 -13.08 -7.66
N GLU A 91 -13.21 -12.41 -8.03
CA GLU A 91 -13.11 -11.13 -8.74
C GLU A 91 -12.55 -10.02 -7.85
N ALA A 92 -13.02 -9.91 -6.61
CA ALA A 92 -12.47 -8.96 -5.66
C ALA A 92 -10.98 -9.22 -5.36
N ARG A 93 -10.60 -10.50 -5.22
CA ARG A 93 -9.21 -10.92 -5.02
C ARG A 93 -8.34 -10.65 -6.25
N ARG A 94 -8.87 -10.84 -7.46
CA ARG A 94 -8.19 -10.51 -8.71
C ARG A 94 -7.86 -9.00 -8.76
N LEU A 95 -8.83 -8.15 -8.46
CA LEU A 95 -8.63 -6.70 -8.42
C LEU A 95 -7.57 -6.32 -7.37
N GLU A 96 -7.63 -6.88 -6.17
CA GLU A 96 -6.60 -6.65 -5.14
C GLU A 96 -5.22 -7.10 -5.61
N ALA A 97 -5.12 -8.27 -6.25
CA ALA A 97 -3.86 -8.79 -6.77
C ALA A 97 -3.27 -7.90 -7.90
N VAL A 98 -4.10 -7.35 -8.79
CA VAL A 98 -3.66 -6.40 -9.82
C VAL A 98 -3.16 -5.09 -9.18
N ALA A 99 -3.88 -4.58 -8.16
CA ALA A 99 -3.43 -3.41 -7.41
C ALA A 99 -2.10 -3.67 -6.70
N ARG A 100 -1.93 -4.85 -6.09
CA ARG A 100 -0.69 -5.26 -5.42
C ARG A 100 0.46 -5.39 -6.42
N SER A 101 0.22 -5.94 -7.59
CA SER A 101 1.22 -6.02 -8.66
C SER A 101 1.74 -4.62 -9.05
N LEU A 102 0.88 -3.60 -9.04
CA LEU A 102 1.29 -2.21 -9.26
C LEU A 102 2.17 -1.68 -8.11
N VAL A 103 1.76 -1.91 -6.86
CA VAL A 103 2.57 -1.51 -5.68
C VAL A 103 3.95 -2.13 -5.72
N ASP A 104 4.02 -3.43 -6.06
CA ASP A 104 5.29 -4.17 -6.09
C ASP A 104 6.25 -3.58 -7.12
N GLY A 105 5.78 -3.36 -8.35
CA GLY A 105 6.58 -2.73 -9.39
C GLY A 105 7.03 -1.32 -9.04
N LEU A 106 6.11 -0.48 -8.57
CA LEU A 106 6.43 0.89 -8.15
C LEU A 106 7.38 0.93 -6.93
N SER A 107 7.33 -0.08 -6.07
CA SER A 107 8.27 -0.20 -4.94
C SER A 107 9.67 -0.61 -5.40
N VAL A 108 9.79 -1.44 -6.43
CA VAL A 108 11.09 -1.75 -7.08
C VAL A 108 11.64 -0.50 -7.74
N TRP A 109 10.84 0.16 -8.57
CA TRP A 109 11.22 1.39 -9.26
C TRP A 109 11.65 2.51 -8.28
N GLY A 110 10.83 2.77 -7.25
CA GLY A 110 11.14 3.77 -6.24
C GLY A 110 12.45 3.50 -5.49
N ARG A 111 12.80 2.23 -5.26
CA ARG A 111 14.09 1.87 -4.67
C ARG A 111 15.24 2.08 -5.63
N GLU A 112 15.04 1.82 -6.90
CA GLU A 112 16.06 1.97 -7.91
C GLU A 112 16.43 3.44 -8.15
N ILE A 113 15.44 4.34 -8.20
CA ILE A 113 15.73 5.78 -8.36
C ILE A 113 16.36 6.44 -7.13
N LEU A 114 16.29 5.80 -5.94
CA LEU A 114 16.93 6.29 -4.73
C LEU A 114 18.41 5.87 -4.62
N ARG A 115 18.90 4.98 -5.49
CA ARG A 115 20.32 4.63 -5.54
C ARG A 115 21.18 5.79 -6.05
N PRO A 116 22.48 5.81 -5.74
CA PRO A 116 23.44 6.66 -6.44
C PRO A 116 23.29 6.49 -7.95
N GLY A 117 23.51 7.56 -8.71
CA GLY A 117 23.23 7.56 -10.16
C GLY A 117 23.98 6.49 -10.95
N ASP A 118 25.22 6.21 -10.57
CA ASP A 118 26.11 5.20 -11.15
C ASP A 118 25.76 3.75 -10.78
N GLU A 119 24.95 3.56 -9.73
CA GLU A 119 24.44 2.26 -9.31
C GLU A 119 23.04 1.94 -9.84
N ARG A 120 22.39 2.89 -10.54
CA ARG A 120 21.03 2.71 -11.07
C ARG A 120 21.04 1.81 -12.29
N SER A 121 20.07 0.90 -12.36
CA SER A 121 19.81 0.11 -13.56
C SER A 121 18.76 0.81 -14.44
N PRO A 122 19.15 1.40 -15.59
CA PRO A 122 18.19 1.99 -16.53
C PRO A 122 17.17 0.96 -17.03
N GLY A 123 17.59 -0.30 -17.19
CA GLY A 123 16.72 -1.39 -17.63
C GLY A 123 15.61 -1.69 -16.63
N VAL A 124 15.90 -1.71 -15.33
CA VAL A 124 14.88 -1.88 -14.28
C VAL A 124 13.92 -0.69 -14.26
N ILE A 125 14.43 0.54 -14.34
CA ILE A 125 13.62 1.76 -14.37
C ILE A 125 12.65 1.73 -15.55
N THR A 126 13.14 1.45 -16.76
CA THR A 126 12.31 1.36 -17.96
C THR A 126 11.25 0.26 -17.83
N HIS A 127 11.66 -0.94 -17.43
CA HIS A 127 10.74 -2.07 -17.27
C HIS A 127 9.58 -1.77 -16.32
N GLU A 128 9.88 -1.21 -15.14
CA GLU A 128 8.84 -0.94 -14.14
C GLU A 128 7.98 0.28 -14.52
N THR A 129 8.52 1.26 -15.22
CA THR A 129 7.73 2.38 -15.78
C THR A 129 6.73 1.88 -16.81
N GLU A 130 7.17 1.05 -17.76
CA GLU A 130 6.29 0.45 -18.77
C GLU A 130 5.24 -0.47 -18.15
N ARG A 131 5.64 -1.28 -17.15
CA ARG A 131 4.72 -2.13 -16.39
C ARG A 131 3.66 -1.32 -15.68
N ALA A 132 4.05 -0.24 -15.00
CA ALA A 132 3.11 0.65 -14.32
C ALA A 132 2.10 1.27 -15.29
N ASN A 133 2.54 1.70 -16.46
CA ASN A 133 1.65 2.25 -17.49
C ASN A 133 0.66 1.19 -18.00
N ARG A 134 1.12 -0.02 -18.33
CA ARG A 134 0.22 -1.11 -18.77
C ARG A 134 -0.84 -1.45 -17.71
N ILE A 135 -0.45 -1.51 -16.44
CA ILE A 135 -1.38 -1.80 -15.35
C ILE A 135 -2.35 -0.63 -15.14
N ALA A 136 -1.89 0.62 -15.29
CA ALA A 136 -2.77 1.79 -15.22
C ALA A 136 -3.79 1.82 -16.37
N ASP A 137 -3.45 1.34 -17.58
CA ASP A 137 -4.40 1.17 -18.69
C ASP A 137 -5.48 0.13 -18.35
N VAL A 138 -5.11 -0.97 -17.72
CA VAL A 138 -6.08 -1.95 -17.21
C VAL A 138 -7.01 -1.30 -16.19
N TRP A 139 -6.47 -0.53 -15.26
CA TRP A 139 -7.29 0.16 -14.26
C TRP A 139 -8.20 1.23 -14.84
N GLU A 140 -7.81 1.95 -15.90
CA GLU A 140 -8.69 2.89 -16.58
C GLU A 140 -9.95 2.21 -17.12
N THR A 141 -9.85 0.95 -17.53
CA THR A 141 -11.00 0.16 -18.01
C THR A 141 -11.81 -0.49 -16.89
N GLU A 142 -11.16 -0.90 -15.81
CA GLU A 142 -11.76 -1.68 -14.73
C GLU A 142 -12.18 -0.86 -13.50
N ILE A 143 -11.84 0.42 -13.45
CA ILE A 143 -12.09 1.25 -12.25
C ILE A 143 -13.59 1.45 -11.97
N ASP A 144 -14.45 1.20 -12.95
CA ASP A 144 -15.91 1.26 -12.84
C ASP A 144 -16.51 -0.04 -12.27
N HIS A 145 -15.70 -1.05 -12.00
CA HIS A 145 -16.14 -2.31 -11.40
C HIS A 145 -16.85 -2.07 -10.06
N PRO A 146 -17.95 -2.79 -9.73
CA PRO A 146 -18.71 -2.60 -8.49
C PRO A 146 -17.85 -2.61 -7.22
N TRP A 147 -16.84 -3.49 -7.13
CA TRP A 147 -15.90 -3.53 -6.01
C TRP A 147 -15.02 -2.27 -5.88
N MET A 148 -14.81 -1.53 -6.97
CA MET A 148 -14.03 -0.29 -6.96
C MET A 148 -14.89 0.95 -6.74
N ARG A 149 -16.23 0.83 -6.84
CA ARG A 149 -17.21 1.90 -6.61
C ARG A 149 -18.03 1.73 -5.33
N GLY A 150 -18.01 0.55 -4.75
CA GLY A 150 -18.74 0.19 -3.54
C GLY A 150 -18.07 0.70 -2.25
N PRO A 151 -18.46 0.14 -1.10
CA PRO A 151 -17.80 0.41 0.17
C PRO A 151 -16.30 0.19 0.09
N LEU A 152 -15.54 0.93 0.91
CA LEU A 152 -14.09 0.81 0.96
C LEU A 152 -13.70 -0.65 1.28
N ASN A 153 -12.72 -1.17 0.54
CA ASN A 153 -12.21 -2.52 0.70
C ASN A 153 -10.71 -2.58 0.41
N LEU A 154 -10.08 -3.73 0.66
CA LEU A 154 -8.62 -3.89 0.50
C LEU A 154 -8.13 -3.65 -0.91
N ALA A 155 -8.89 -3.96 -1.96
CA ALA A 155 -8.49 -3.67 -3.34
C ALA A 155 -8.39 -2.16 -3.59
N GLN A 156 -9.36 -1.38 -3.09
CA GLN A 156 -9.34 0.08 -3.17
C GLN A 156 -8.20 0.68 -2.35
N ILE A 157 -7.97 0.18 -1.12
CA ILE A 157 -6.87 0.63 -0.27
C ILE A 157 -5.52 0.38 -0.95
N THR A 158 -5.34 -0.82 -1.49
CA THR A 158 -4.10 -1.21 -2.18
C THR A 158 -3.84 -0.34 -3.41
N LEU A 159 -4.84 -0.16 -4.28
CA LEU A 159 -4.71 0.68 -5.47
C LEU A 159 -4.44 2.15 -5.11
N GLY A 160 -5.16 2.69 -4.14
CA GLY A 160 -4.96 4.07 -3.69
C GLY A 160 -3.56 4.30 -3.09
N CYS A 161 -3.01 3.30 -2.39
CA CYS A 161 -1.63 3.36 -1.90
C CYS A 161 -0.60 3.30 -3.05
N ALA A 162 -0.87 2.50 -4.10
CA ALA A 162 -0.01 2.41 -5.28
C ALA A 162 0.04 3.72 -6.05
N LEU A 163 -1.14 4.23 -6.44
CA LEU A 163 -1.25 5.47 -7.23
C LEU A 163 -0.68 6.68 -6.49
N GLY A 164 -0.84 6.73 -5.17
CA GLY A 164 -0.28 7.78 -4.32
C GLY A 164 1.24 7.87 -4.30
N LEU A 165 1.94 6.87 -4.84
CA LEU A 165 3.39 6.93 -5.00
C LEU A 165 3.83 7.96 -6.06
N GLU A 166 2.92 8.49 -6.89
CA GLU A 166 3.25 9.57 -7.82
C GLU A 166 3.87 10.79 -7.13
N ALA A 167 3.42 11.10 -5.90
CA ALA A 167 3.96 12.23 -5.12
C ALA A 167 5.46 12.10 -4.81
N ARG A 168 6.03 10.88 -4.88
CA ARG A 168 7.44 10.59 -4.59
C ARG A 168 8.26 10.22 -5.82
N ASN A 169 7.58 9.91 -6.90
CA ASN A 169 8.18 9.36 -8.12
C ASN A 169 7.92 10.30 -9.30
N PRO A 170 8.74 11.34 -9.51
CA PRO A 170 8.48 12.39 -10.50
C PRO A 170 8.42 11.90 -11.95
N GLY A 171 8.91 10.69 -12.23
CA GLY A 171 8.77 10.05 -13.55
C GLY A 171 7.49 9.23 -13.74
N LEU A 172 6.66 9.11 -12.70
CA LEU A 172 5.43 8.33 -12.78
C LEU A 172 4.26 9.21 -13.25
N HIS A 173 3.84 9.01 -14.50
CA HIS A 173 2.78 9.81 -15.15
C HIS A 173 1.53 8.97 -15.42
N TRP A 174 1.08 8.17 -14.44
CA TRP A 174 -0.04 7.26 -14.59
C TRP A 174 -1.38 7.96 -14.92
N ARG A 175 -1.52 9.26 -14.63
CA ARG A 175 -2.75 10.03 -14.92
C ARG A 175 -2.93 10.35 -16.40
N ALA A 176 -1.85 10.42 -17.16
CA ALA A 176 -1.89 10.83 -18.56
C ALA A 176 -2.74 9.85 -19.39
N GLY A 177 -3.82 10.36 -19.99
CA GLY A 177 -4.75 9.58 -20.80
C GLY A 177 -5.71 8.67 -20.00
N ARG A 178 -5.79 8.82 -18.67
CA ARG A 178 -6.59 7.97 -17.78
C ARG A 178 -7.51 8.81 -16.87
N PRO A 179 -8.51 9.48 -17.43
CA PRO A 179 -9.40 10.38 -16.68
C PRO A 179 -10.22 9.67 -15.60
N LYS A 180 -10.76 8.47 -15.89
CA LYS A 180 -11.59 7.74 -14.91
C LYS A 180 -10.78 7.30 -13.70
N LEU A 181 -9.57 6.77 -13.93
CA LEU A 181 -8.66 6.38 -12.86
C LEU A 181 -8.22 7.60 -12.05
N SER A 182 -7.98 8.74 -12.71
CA SER A 182 -7.62 10.00 -12.05
C SER A 182 -8.74 10.49 -11.14
N ASP A 183 -9.97 10.55 -11.63
CA ASP A 183 -11.14 10.96 -10.85
C ASP A 183 -11.41 10.02 -9.68
N TRP A 184 -11.24 8.73 -9.90
CA TRP A 184 -11.37 7.74 -8.83
C TRP A 184 -10.33 7.96 -7.73
N TYR A 185 -9.07 8.14 -8.13
CA TYR A 185 -8.00 8.36 -7.16
C TYR A 185 -8.20 9.65 -6.35
N ASP A 186 -8.62 10.73 -6.99
CA ASP A 186 -8.85 12.01 -6.30
C ASP A 186 -9.95 11.88 -5.22
N ARG A 187 -11.00 11.11 -5.51
CA ARG A 187 -12.04 10.79 -4.50
C ARG A 187 -11.50 9.96 -3.34
N ILE A 188 -10.71 8.92 -3.62
CA ILE A 188 -10.12 8.06 -2.59
C ILE A 188 -9.08 8.83 -1.76
N ALA A 189 -8.25 9.63 -2.39
CA ALA A 189 -7.21 10.43 -1.74
C ALA A 189 -7.78 11.52 -0.81
N ALA A 190 -8.99 12.00 -1.10
CA ALA A 190 -9.70 12.96 -0.26
C ALA A 190 -10.25 12.36 1.05
N ARG A 191 -10.27 11.03 1.21
CA ARG A 191 -10.68 10.41 2.48
C ARG A 191 -9.74 10.80 3.61
N PRO A 192 -10.26 11.11 4.82
CA PRO A 192 -9.42 11.50 5.95
C PRO A 192 -8.27 10.52 6.26
N SER A 193 -8.51 9.21 6.15
CA SER A 193 -7.50 8.18 6.37
C SER A 193 -6.36 8.23 5.35
N PHE A 194 -6.67 8.49 4.08
CA PHE A 194 -5.68 8.64 3.02
C PHE A 194 -4.89 9.95 3.14
N ALA A 195 -5.56 11.06 3.45
CA ALA A 195 -4.92 12.35 3.65
C ALA A 195 -3.93 12.31 4.85
N ARG A 196 -4.36 11.77 5.99
CA ARG A 196 -3.53 11.66 7.21
C ARG A 196 -2.36 10.68 7.09
N THR A 197 -2.42 9.75 6.17
CA THR A 197 -1.38 8.75 5.93
C THR A 197 -0.55 9.01 4.67
N ALA A 198 -0.78 10.13 4.00
CA ALA A 198 -0.04 10.49 2.80
C ALA A 198 1.48 10.36 3.01
N PRO A 199 2.23 9.82 2.04
CA PRO A 199 3.67 9.78 2.15
C PRO A 199 4.22 11.21 2.22
N PRO A 200 5.31 11.45 2.97
CA PRO A 200 5.93 12.75 3.02
C PRO A 200 6.40 13.15 1.60
N ALA A 201 6.22 14.42 1.25
CA ALA A 201 6.73 14.94 -0.01
C ALA A 201 8.27 14.92 0.01
N GLY A 202 8.89 14.51 -1.10
CA GLY A 202 10.32 14.77 -1.35
C GLY A 202 11.33 13.85 -0.64
N HIS A 203 11.14 12.55 -0.65
CA HIS A 203 12.23 11.59 -0.36
C HIS A 203 12.47 10.65 -1.52
#